data_191141b8f80f227111bfd0bdf02e427f
#
_entry.id   191141b8f80f227111bfd0bdf02e427f
#
_cell.length_a   1.000
_cell.length_b   1.000
_cell.length_c   1.000
_cell.angle_alpha   90.00
_cell.angle_beta   90.00
_cell.angle_gamma   90.00
#
_symmetry.space_group_name_H-M   'P 1'
#
loop_
_entity.id
_entity.type
_entity.pdbx_description
1 polymer ?
#
loop_
_entity_poly.entity_id
_entity_poly.type
_entity_poly.pdbx_seq_one_letter_code
_entity_poly.pdbx_strand_id
1 'polypeptide(L)'
;RFELMPYSLTGPEIQEAEYSLESLSMKLLRPDQRKTQIEDLKNSYGNFLSVDYTHPAAVNPNAEFYCDCNLPFVMGTTGGDRQKLEQTVVSSSIPAVVAPNMAKQIVGFQAMMAYAADTFPDLFKGYSLEIRESHQKGKADTSGTAKAMVGYFNKLGVSFSEDQIFKMRDPEDQKNQWGIPDRYLAGHAWHTYTLFSEDQTVRFQFSHNVNGRLVYASGTMDALLFLSAKVKTGVKGKMFTMIDVLKGI
;
A
#
# COMPACT_ATOMS: atom_id res chain seq x y z
N ARG A 1 3.22 -1.02 -22.63
CA ARG A 1 4.42 -0.44 -22.01
C ARG A 1 4.08 0.96 -21.54
N PHE A 2 4.45 1.34 -20.31
CA PHE A 2 4.38 2.72 -19.84
C PHE A 2 5.71 3.40 -20.06
N GLU A 3 5.65 4.70 -20.27
CA GLU A 3 6.80 5.60 -20.30
C GLU A 3 6.67 6.55 -19.10
N LEU A 4 7.74 6.74 -18.37
CA LEU A 4 7.79 7.68 -17.26
C LEU A 4 7.99 9.09 -17.81
N MET A 5 7.02 9.97 -17.58
CA MET A 5 7.15 11.38 -17.89
C MET A 5 8.11 12.04 -16.89
N PRO A 6 9.05 12.88 -17.34
CA PRO A 6 10.06 13.51 -16.48
C PRO A 6 9.47 14.69 -15.66
N TYR A 7 8.36 14.48 -14.99
CA TYR A 7 7.67 15.50 -14.20
C TYR A 7 7.22 14.93 -12.87
N SER A 8 7.39 15.70 -11.80
CA SER A 8 6.90 15.35 -10.45
C SER A 8 6.18 16.54 -9.83
N LEU A 9 5.00 16.29 -9.26
CA LEU A 9 4.29 17.27 -8.44
C LEU A 9 4.93 17.30 -7.05
N THR A 10 5.16 18.50 -6.51
CA THR A 10 5.82 18.68 -5.21
C THR A 10 4.98 19.50 -4.25
N GLY A 11 5.33 19.46 -2.96
CA GLY A 11 4.80 20.34 -1.94
C GLY A 11 5.38 21.76 -2.02
N PRO A 12 4.79 22.72 -1.28
CA PRO A 12 5.23 24.12 -1.30
C PRO A 12 6.62 24.33 -0.67
N GLU A 13 7.08 23.38 0.12
CA GLU A 13 8.38 23.41 0.80
C GLU A 13 9.55 23.15 -0.15
N ILE A 14 9.31 22.53 -1.31
CA ILE A 14 10.35 22.22 -2.30
C ILE A 14 10.62 23.46 -3.17
N GLN A 15 11.85 23.93 -3.12
CA GLN A 15 12.29 25.12 -3.87
C GLN A 15 13.06 24.78 -5.16
N GLU A 16 13.56 23.56 -5.27
CA GLU A 16 14.26 23.05 -6.42
C GLU A 16 13.35 22.99 -7.64
N ALA A 17 13.88 23.35 -8.82
CA ALA A 17 13.13 23.25 -10.07
C ALA A 17 13.24 21.86 -10.72
N GLU A 18 14.31 21.14 -10.40
CA GLU A 18 14.62 19.83 -10.98
C GLU A 18 15.19 18.88 -9.91
N TYR A 19 15.01 17.59 -10.13
CA TYR A 19 15.59 16.52 -9.33
C TYR A 19 16.15 15.44 -10.25
N SER A 20 17.43 15.10 -10.07
CA SER A 20 18.09 14.06 -10.84
C SER A 20 17.88 12.68 -10.20
N LEU A 21 17.32 11.76 -10.97
CA LEU A 21 17.17 10.36 -10.59
C LEU A 21 17.96 9.52 -11.60
N GLU A 22 19.14 9.06 -11.22
CA GLU A 22 20.08 8.37 -12.11
C GLU A 22 20.36 9.18 -13.40
N SER A 23 19.92 8.68 -14.56
CA SER A 23 20.07 9.35 -15.86
C SER A 23 18.89 10.24 -16.24
N LEU A 24 17.83 10.31 -15.40
CA LEU A 24 16.61 11.06 -15.68
C LEU A 24 16.59 12.35 -14.86
N SER A 25 16.47 13.52 -15.50
CA SER A 25 16.13 14.78 -14.83
C SER A 25 14.62 14.94 -14.77
N MET A 26 14.08 15.08 -13.56
CA MET A 26 12.67 15.28 -13.29
C MET A 26 12.41 16.76 -13.04
N LYS A 27 11.54 17.39 -13.84
CA LYS A 27 11.05 18.75 -13.59
C LYS A 27 10.06 18.73 -12.41
N LEU A 28 10.29 19.58 -11.43
CA LEU A 28 9.48 19.67 -10.22
C LEU A 28 8.40 20.77 -10.36
N LEU A 29 7.13 20.39 -10.23
CA LEU A 29 6.00 21.27 -10.44
C LEU A 29 5.38 21.64 -9.09
N ARG A 30 5.57 22.88 -8.68
CA ARG A 30 5.04 23.43 -7.42
C ARG A 30 3.53 23.68 -7.48
N PRO A 31 2.86 23.81 -6.32
CA PRO A 31 1.41 23.97 -6.24
C PRO A 31 0.82 25.14 -7.07
N ASP A 32 1.55 26.25 -7.14
CA ASP A 32 1.13 27.46 -7.89
C ASP A 32 1.19 27.27 -9.41
N GLN A 33 1.99 26.34 -9.91
CA GLN A 33 2.23 26.11 -11.34
C GLN A 33 1.56 24.84 -11.86
N ARG A 34 1.31 23.86 -10.97
CA ARG A 34 0.95 22.49 -11.37
C ARG A 34 -0.31 22.40 -12.24
N LYS A 35 -1.32 23.26 -12.03
CA LYS A 35 -2.57 23.19 -12.81
C LYS A 35 -2.32 23.54 -14.28
N THR A 36 -1.70 24.69 -14.54
CA THR A 36 -1.35 25.13 -15.91
C THR A 36 -0.42 24.13 -16.58
N GLN A 37 0.60 23.66 -15.85
CA GLN A 37 1.56 22.70 -16.42
C GLN A 37 0.87 21.34 -16.76
N ILE A 38 -0.05 20.85 -15.96
CA ILE A 38 -0.83 19.62 -16.27
C ILE A 38 -1.68 19.82 -17.53
N GLU A 39 -2.29 20.99 -17.72
CA GLU A 39 -3.03 21.31 -18.93
C GLU A 39 -2.11 21.33 -20.17
N ASP A 40 -0.94 21.97 -20.07
CA ASP A 40 0.06 21.98 -21.13
C ASP A 40 0.59 20.56 -21.47
N LEU A 41 0.83 19.74 -20.44
CA LEU A 41 1.26 18.37 -20.62
C LEU A 41 0.18 17.52 -21.32
N LYS A 42 -1.09 17.71 -20.98
CA LYS A 42 -2.21 17.02 -21.67
C LYS A 42 -2.31 17.44 -23.13
N ASN A 43 -2.12 18.71 -23.42
CA ASN A 43 -2.11 19.20 -24.79
C ASN A 43 -0.94 18.61 -25.61
N SER A 44 0.20 18.40 -24.98
CA SER A 44 1.43 17.91 -25.64
C SER A 44 1.50 16.38 -25.76
N TYR A 45 1.08 15.67 -24.73
CA TYR A 45 1.26 14.20 -24.61
C TYR A 45 -0.07 13.41 -24.59
N GLY A 46 -1.20 14.09 -24.58
CA GLY A 46 -2.52 13.44 -24.46
C GLY A 46 -2.80 12.97 -23.03
N ASN A 47 -3.50 11.83 -22.92
CA ASN A 47 -3.91 11.31 -21.62
C ASN A 47 -2.79 10.51 -20.95
N PHE A 48 -2.53 10.77 -19.68
CA PHE A 48 -1.59 10.07 -18.84
C PHE A 48 -2.18 9.77 -17.46
N LEU A 49 -1.50 8.95 -16.68
CA LEU A 49 -1.88 8.57 -15.32
C LEU A 49 -0.92 9.20 -14.32
N SER A 50 -1.42 9.56 -13.14
CA SER A 50 -0.57 9.99 -12.02
C SER A 50 -0.31 8.85 -11.05
N VAL A 51 0.86 8.88 -10.39
CA VAL A 51 1.22 7.97 -9.30
C VAL A 51 1.52 8.80 -8.07
N ASP A 52 0.87 8.49 -6.94
CA ASP A 52 1.00 9.23 -5.70
C ASP A 52 1.59 8.38 -4.57
N TYR A 53 2.77 8.80 -4.09
CA TYR A 53 3.46 8.31 -2.90
C TYR A 53 3.99 9.51 -2.11
N THR A 54 3.07 10.30 -1.57
CA THR A 54 3.37 11.55 -0.88
C THR A 54 3.26 11.42 0.64
N HIS A 55 2.73 12.42 1.31
CA HIS A 55 2.55 12.44 2.75
C HIS A 55 1.07 12.24 3.12
N PRO A 56 0.73 11.62 4.27
CA PRO A 56 -0.65 11.40 4.69
C PRO A 56 -1.55 12.65 4.67
N ALA A 57 -1.00 13.82 5.02
CA ALA A 57 -1.73 15.09 4.97
C ALA A 57 -2.05 15.57 3.54
N ALA A 58 -1.35 15.06 2.52
CA ALA A 58 -1.55 15.43 1.13
C ALA A 58 -2.58 14.55 0.39
N VAL A 59 -3.04 13.45 1.00
CA VAL A 59 -3.94 12.47 0.36
C VAL A 59 -5.19 13.13 -0.20
N ASN A 60 -5.96 13.82 0.63
CA ASN A 60 -7.22 14.45 0.20
C ASN A 60 -7.00 15.65 -0.74
N PRO A 61 -6.10 16.61 -0.43
CA PRO A 61 -5.80 17.70 -1.35
C PRO A 61 -5.28 17.24 -2.72
N ASN A 62 -4.45 16.20 -2.76
CA ASN A 62 -3.96 15.67 -4.03
C ASN A 62 -5.09 14.98 -4.82
N ALA A 63 -5.97 14.22 -4.16
CA ALA A 63 -7.09 13.58 -4.82
C ALA A 63 -8.06 14.63 -5.41
N GLU A 64 -8.38 15.70 -4.67
CA GLU A 64 -9.16 16.84 -5.18
C GLU A 64 -8.49 17.43 -6.43
N PHE A 65 -7.19 17.70 -6.37
CA PHE A 65 -6.45 18.23 -7.50
C PHE A 65 -6.47 17.29 -8.73
N TYR A 66 -6.27 15.97 -8.53
CA TYR A 66 -6.33 15.00 -9.64
C TYR A 66 -7.73 14.94 -10.27
N CYS A 67 -8.77 14.97 -9.45
CA CYS A 67 -10.15 14.98 -9.92
C CYS A 67 -10.48 16.27 -10.70
N ASP A 68 -10.11 17.44 -10.19
CA ASP A 68 -10.31 18.74 -10.85
C ASP A 68 -9.57 18.84 -12.18
N CYS A 69 -8.39 18.22 -12.27
CA CYS A 69 -7.61 18.17 -13.49
C CYS A 69 -8.03 17.01 -14.43
N ASN A 70 -9.05 16.22 -14.13
CA ASN A 70 -9.39 15.00 -14.90
C ASN A 70 -8.16 14.11 -15.13
N LEU A 71 -7.40 13.84 -14.09
CA LEU A 71 -6.15 13.07 -14.12
C LEU A 71 -6.31 11.76 -13.34
N PRO A 72 -6.61 10.63 -14.00
CA PRO A 72 -6.72 9.33 -13.32
C PRO A 72 -5.43 8.99 -12.57
N PHE A 73 -5.54 8.41 -11.37
CA PHE A 73 -4.38 8.22 -10.50
C PHE A 73 -4.35 6.87 -9.78
N VAL A 74 -3.12 6.43 -9.48
CA VAL A 74 -2.83 5.32 -8.55
C VAL A 74 -2.20 5.94 -7.29
N MET A 75 -2.85 5.76 -6.15
CA MET A 75 -2.39 6.31 -4.87
C MET A 75 -2.01 5.19 -3.89
N GLY A 76 -0.73 5.12 -3.55
CA GLY A 76 -0.19 4.23 -2.51
C GLY A 76 0.00 4.92 -1.16
N THR A 77 -0.19 6.23 -1.09
CA THR A 77 -0.06 7.01 0.14
C THR A 77 -1.07 6.56 1.19
N THR A 78 -0.59 6.33 2.40
CA THR A 78 -1.42 5.97 3.57
C THR A 78 -1.99 7.20 4.27
N GLY A 79 -3.02 7.03 5.09
CA GLY A 79 -3.63 8.13 5.86
C GLY A 79 -4.71 8.86 5.07
N GLY A 80 -4.94 10.13 5.42
CA GLY A 80 -6.05 10.93 4.91
C GLY A 80 -7.43 10.48 5.41
N ASP A 81 -8.46 11.27 5.09
CA ASP A 81 -9.86 10.89 5.28
C ASP A 81 -10.31 10.01 4.12
N ARG A 82 -10.48 8.72 4.37
CA ARG A 82 -10.81 7.71 3.35
C ARG A 82 -12.23 7.86 2.80
N GLN A 83 -13.17 8.26 3.62
CA GLN A 83 -14.54 8.48 3.18
C GLN A 83 -14.62 9.70 2.26
N LYS A 84 -13.98 10.80 2.65
CA LYS A 84 -13.89 12.00 1.81
C LYS A 84 -13.16 11.71 0.49
N LEU A 85 -12.07 10.94 0.53
CA LEU A 85 -11.32 10.52 -0.66
C LEU A 85 -12.22 9.76 -1.65
N GLU A 86 -12.97 8.77 -1.16
CA GLU A 86 -13.91 8.00 -1.98
C GLU A 86 -14.99 8.89 -2.58
N GLN A 87 -15.62 9.75 -1.78
CA GLN A 87 -16.63 10.70 -2.25
C GLN A 87 -16.08 11.64 -3.33
N THR A 88 -14.86 12.14 -3.17
CA THR A 88 -14.18 13.00 -4.15
C THR A 88 -14.03 12.28 -5.49
N VAL A 89 -13.54 11.03 -5.48
CA VAL A 89 -13.35 10.24 -6.71
C VAL A 89 -14.71 9.88 -7.33
N VAL A 90 -15.67 9.42 -6.53
CA VAL A 90 -17.01 9.00 -7.02
C VAL A 90 -17.75 10.17 -7.66
N SER A 91 -17.60 11.38 -7.13
CA SER A 91 -18.21 12.59 -7.68
C SER A 91 -17.48 13.15 -8.90
N SER A 92 -16.35 12.59 -9.28
CA SER A 92 -15.51 13.04 -10.40
C SER A 92 -15.80 12.29 -11.70
N SER A 93 -15.13 12.70 -12.79
CA SER A 93 -15.21 12.04 -14.09
C SER A 93 -14.10 11.03 -14.33
N ILE A 94 -13.26 10.74 -13.34
CA ILE A 94 -12.10 9.84 -13.48
C ILE A 94 -12.23 8.60 -12.60
N PRO A 95 -11.65 7.46 -13.00
CA PRO A 95 -11.39 6.35 -12.09
C PRO A 95 -10.05 6.55 -11.36
N ALA A 96 -9.92 5.93 -10.19
CA ALA A 96 -8.67 5.88 -9.45
C ALA A 96 -8.44 4.49 -8.82
N VAL A 97 -7.18 4.12 -8.57
CA VAL A 97 -6.82 3.00 -7.70
C VAL A 97 -6.20 3.57 -6.42
N VAL A 98 -6.81 3.27 -5.28
CA VAL A 98 -6.30 3.68 -3.97
C VAL A 98 -5.98 2.44 -3.14
N ALA A 99 -4.70 2.19 -2.93
CA ALA A 99 -4.22 0.99 -2.24
C ALA A 99 -3.09 1.34 -1.25
N PRO A 100 -3.39 1.48 0.04
CA PRO A 100 -2.39 1.75 1.09
C PRO A 100 -1.29 0.68 1.18
N ASN A 101 -1.55 -0.50 0.64
CA ASN A 101 -0.58 -1.57 0.48
C ASN A 101 -0.58 -2.05 -0.98
N MET A 102 0.52 -1.79 -1.68
CA MET A 102 0.71 -2.22 -3.07
C MET A 102 1.32 -3.63 -3.19
N ALA A 103 1.69 -4.28 -2.09
CA ALA A 103 2.16 -5.67 -2.11
C ALA A 103 0.96 -6.62 -2.31
N LYS A 104 0.59 -6.87 -3.56
CA LYS A 104 -0.61 -7.63 -3.94
C LYS A 104 -0.69 -9.01 -3.29
N GLN A 105 0.45 -9.70 -3.07
CA GLN A 105 0.50 -11.00 -2.41
C GLN A 105 0.10 -10.91 -0.94
N ILE A 106 0.50 -9.84 -0.25
CA ILE A 106 0.09 -9.58 1.15
C ILE A 106 -1.39 -9.23 1.21
N VAL A 107 -1.86 -8.39 0.30
CA VAL A 107 -3.29 -8.04 0.22
C VAL A 107 -4.14 -9.28 -0.11
N GLY A 108 -3.69 -10.13 -1.03
CA GLY A 108 -4.34 -11.39 -1.34
C GLY A 108 -4.36 -12.35 -0.15
N PHE A 109 -3.26 -12.48 0.59
CA PHE A 109 -3.20 -13.27 1.82
C PHE A 109 -4.18 -12.74 2.89
N GLN A 110 -4.23 -11.43 3.10
CA GLN A 110 -5.20 -10.82 4.02
C GLN A 110 -6.65 -11.08 3.57
N ALA A 111 -6.92 -11.05 2.26
CA ALA A 111 -8.25 -11.38 1.72
C ALA A 111 -8.63 -12.84 1.96
N MET A 112 -7.67 -13.79 1.84
CA MET A 112 -7.89 -15.19 2.19
C MET A 112 -8.20 -15.35 3.68
N MET A 113 -7.47 -14.65 4.55
CA MET A 113 -7.71 -14.67 5.99
C MET A 113 -9.07 -14.05 6.38
N ALA A 114 -9.46 -12.95 5.72
CA ALA A 114 -10.77 -12.35 5.90
C ALA A 114 -11.88 -13.32 5.49
N TYR A 115 -11.76 -13.96 4.34
CA TYR A 115 -12.70 -14.97 3.87
C TYR A 115 -12.82 -16.16 4.85
N ALA A 116 -11.68 -16.66 5.33
CA ALA A 116 -11.66 -17.75 6.31
C ALA A 116 -12.34 -17.32 7.62
N ALA A 117 -12.08 -16.11 8.11
CA ALA A 117 -12.66 -15.57 9.34
C ALA A 117 -14.19 -15.40 9.24
N ASP A 118 -14.69 -15.01 8.07
CA ASP A 118 -16.12 -14.82 7.83
C ASP A 118 -16.85 -16.17 7.54
N THR A 119 -16.13 -17.14 6.95
CA THR A 119 -16.73 -18.43 6.55
C THR A 119 -16.64 -19.51 7.64
N PHE A 120 -15.58 -19.49 8.44
CA PHE A 120 -15.28 -20.49 9.45
C PHE A 120 -15.04 -19.83 10.83
N PRO A 121 -16.03 -19.11 11.39
CA PRO A 121 -15.87 -18.52 12.72
C PRO A 121 -15.53 -19.61 13.73
N ASP A 122 -14.72 -19.27 14.73
CA ASP A 122 -14.26 -20.19 15.78
C ASP A 122 -13.40 -21.39 15.31
N LEU A 123 -12.90 -21.42 14.05
CA LEU A 123 -12.06 -22.49 13.52
C LEU A 123 -10.86 -22.85 14.43
N PHE A 124 -10.27 -21.85 15.08
CA PHE A 124 -9.12 -22.00 15.98
C PHE A 124 -9.49 -21.74 17.45
N LYS A 125 -10.75 -21.97 17.82
CA LYS A 125 -11.17 -21.87 19.23
C LYS A 125 -10.37 -22.84 20.10
N GLY A 126 -9.81 -22.34 21.21
CA GLY A 126 -8.94 -23.11 22.10
C GLY A 126 -7.46 -23.12 21.69
N TYR A 127 -7.11 -22.52 20.54
CA TYR A 127 -5.71 -22.33 20.18
C TYR A 127 -5.14 -21.07 20.81
N SER A 128 -3.85 -21.08 21.12
CA SER A 128 -3.06 -19.89 21.43
C SER A 128 -2.42 -19.33 20.16
N LEU A 129 -2.17 -18.01 20.14
CA LEU A 129 -1.56 -17.31 19.00
C LEU A 129 -0.29 -16.58 19.45
N GLU A 130 0.76 -16.68 18.67
CA GLU A 130 1.94 -15.82 18.73
C GLU A 130 2.04 -15.04 17.43
N ILE A 131 2.14 -13.70 17.51
CA ILE A 131 2.42 -12.84 16.37
C ILE A 131 3.77 -12.17 16.57
N ARG A 132 4.67 -12.35 15.62
CA ARG A 132 5.99 -11.73 15.62
C ARG A 132 6.18 -10.92 14.34
N GLU A 133 6.67 -9.69 14.46
CA GLU A 133 7.01 -8.84 13.32
C GLU A 133 8.42 -8.26 13.44
N SER A 134 9.07 -8.12 12.31
CA SER A 134 10.34 -7.41 12.20
C SER A 134 10.27 -6.34 11.11
N HIS A 135 10.71 -5.14 11.46
CA HIS A 135 10.85 -3.99 10.57
C HIS A 135 12.12 -3.22 10.94
N GLN A 136 12.53 -2.29 10.05
CA GLN A 136 13.69 -1.45 10.30
C GLN A 136 13.62 -0.73 11.67
N LYS A 137 14.79 -0.47 12.27
CA LYS A 137 14.95 0.09 13.64
C LYS A 137 14.11 1.36 13.89
N GLY A 138 13.96 2.24 12.88
CA GLY A 138 13.20 3.49 13.01
C GLY A 138 11.68 3.37 13.00
N LYS A 139 11.12 2.16 12.76
CA LYS A 139 9.66 1.96 12.78
C LYS A 139 9.16 1.76 14.21
N ALA A 140 8.59 2.82 14.79
CA ALA A 140 8.07 2.78 16.16
C ALA A 140 6.72 2.07 16.29
N ASP A 141 5.82 2.26 15.31
CA ASP A 141 4.47 1.74 15.31
C ASP A 141 4.40 0.25 14.91
N THR A 142 3.31 -0.40 15.32
CA THR A 142 2.95 -1.76 14.88
C THR A 142 2.47 -1.73 13.44
N SER A 143 2.86 -2.73 12.65
CA SER A 143 2.44 -2.89 11.26
C SER A 143 0.91 -2.96 11.12
N GLY A 144 0.35 -2.19 10.19
CA GLY A 144 -1.08 -2.27 9.85
C GLY A 144 -1.49 -3.68 9.38
N THR A 145 -0.57 -4.40 8.72
CA THR A 145 -0.79 -5.80 8.33
C THR A 145 -0.92 -6.71 9.57
N ALA A 146 -0.03 -6.57 10.55
CA ALA A 146 -0.11 -7.36 11.78
C ALA A 146 -1.40 -7.08 12.56
N LYS A 147 -1.80 -5.81 12.67
CA LYS A 147 -3.07 -5.41 13.31
C LYS A 147 -4.30 -6.01 12.61
N ALA A 148 -4.35 -5.96 11.28
CA ALA A 148 -5.44 -6.58 10.52
C ALA A 148 -5.52 -8.10 10.77
N MET A 149 -4.35 -8.77 10.84
CA MET A 149 -4.29 -10.21 11.13
C MET A 149 -4.80 -10.56 12.53
N VAL A 150 -4.57 -9.72 13.54
CA VAL A 150 -5.18 -9.88 14.87
C VAL A 150 -6.71 -9.95 14.77
N GLY A 151 -7.32 -9.02 14.02
CA GLY A 151 -8.75 -9.01 13.80
C GLY A 151 -9.30 -10.29 13.16
N TYR A 152 -8.58 -10.83 12.17
CA TYR A 152 -8.97 -12.09 11.51
C TYR A 152 -8.83 -13.28 12.44
N PHE A 153 -7.73 -13.42 13.19
CA PHE A 153 -7.55 -14.52 14.14
C PHE A 153 -8.55 -14.46 15.28
N ASN A 154 -8.91 -13.26 15.77
CA ASN A 154 -9.95 -13.12 16.79
C ASN A 154 -11.31 -13.61 16.28
N LYS A 155 -11.69 -13.32 15.05
CA LYS A 155 -12.91 -13.88 14.43
C LYS A 155 -12.83 -15.40 14.24
N LEU A 156 -11.63 -15.94 14.03
CA LEU A 156 -11.37 -17.37 13.97
C LEU A 156 -11.36 -18.07 15.35
N GLY A 157 -11.69 -17.35 16.42
CA GLY A 157 -11.89 -17.91 17.77
C GLY A 157 -10.68 -17.83 18.70
N VAL A 158 -9.60 -17.13 18.28
CA VAL A 158 -8.41 -16.92 19.12
C VAL A 158 -8.54 -15.60 19.87
N SER A 159 -8.26 -15.58 21.17
CA SER A 159 -8.20 -14.34 21.95
C SER A 159 -6.77 -13.76 21.91
N PHE A 160 -6.60 -12.65 21.22
CA PHE A 160 -5.30 -11.97 21.09
C PHE A 160 -5.48 -10.46 20.96
N SER A 161 -4.58 -9.66 21.55
CA SER A 161 -4.60 -8.21 21.46
C SER A 161 -3.34 -7.65 20.79
N GLU A 162 -3.44 -6.44 20.21
CA GLU A 162 -2.36 -5.84 19.42
C GLU A 162 -1.08 -5.55 20.23
N ASP A 163 -1.21 -5.33 21.54
CA ASP A 163 -0.09 -5.09 22.47
C ASP A 163 0.74 -6.36 22.72
N GLN A 164 0.20 -7.53 22.45
CA GLN A 164 0.89 -8.82 22.56
C GLN A 164 1.78 -9.11 21.33
N ILE A 165 1.71 -8.30 20.27
CA ILE A 165 2.56 -8.46 19.09
C ILE A 165 4.02 -8.22 19.46
N PHE A 166 4.86 -9.26 19.27
CA PHE A 166 6.28 -9.14 19.46
C PHE A 166 6.92 -8.36 18.30
N LYS A 167 7.60 -7.25 18.63
CA LYS A 167 8.23 -6.35 17.64
C LYS A 167 9.75 -6.44 17.70
N MET A 168 10.36 -7.10 16.72
CA MET A 168 11.80 -7.13 16.56
C MET A 168 12.28 -5.86 15.83
N ARG A 169 13.10 -5.05 16.48
CA ARG A 169 13.64 -3.78 15.95
C ARG A 169 15.16 -3.69 16.08
N ASP A 170 15.79 -4.53 16.89
CA ASP A 170 17.24 -4.54 17.05
C ASP A 170 17.91 -5.20 15.83
N PRO A 171 18.85 -4.54 15.13
CA PRO A 171 19.48 -5.07 13.93
C PRO A 171 20.31 -6.35 14.17
N GLU A 172 20.96 -6.49 15.34
CA GLU A 172 21.76 -7.69 15.64
C GLU A 172 20.85 -8.90 15.88
N ASP A 173 19.74 -8.71 16.59
CA ASP A 173 18.74 -9.76 16.78
C ASP A 173 18.06 -10.12 15.45
N GLN A 174 17.75 -9.12 14.63
CA GLN A 174 17.19 -9.34 13.28
C GLN A 174 18.09 -10.22 12.42
N LYS A 175 19.39 -9.98 12.47
CA LYS A 175 20.39 -10.75 11.76
C LYS A 175 20.60 -12.13 12.37
N ASN A 176 20.88 -12.19 13.68
CA ASN A 176 21.33 -13.40 14.35
C ASN A 176 20.20 -14.39 14.65
N GLN A 177 19.01 -13.90 15.01
CA GLN A 177 17.86 -14.75 15.38
C GLN A 177 16.90 -14.99 14.21
N TRP A 178 16.75 -14.02 13.28
CA TRP A 178 15.79 -14.11 12.19
C TRP A 178 16.44 -14.34 10.83
N GLY A 179 17.76 -14.19 10.72
CA GLY A 179 18.50 -14.40 9.49
C GLY A 179 18.22 -13.35 8.41
N ILE A 180 17.82 -12.13 8.82
CA ILE A 180 17.56 -11.04 7.86
C ILE A 180 18.89 -10.60 7.26
N PRO A 181 19.06 -10.63 5.93
CA PRO A 181 20.31 -10.23 5.30
C PRO A 181 20.65 -8.75 5.56
N ASP A 182 21.91 -8.44 5.83
CA ASP A 182 22.40 -7.11 6.19
C ASP A 182 21.88 -6.00 5.25
N ARG A 183 21.89 -6.25 3.94
CA ARG A 183 21.41 -5.29 2.92
C ARG A 183 19.92 -4.92 3.04
N TYR A 184 19.14 -5.68 3.81
CA TYR A 184 17.70 -5.45 3.98
C TYR A 184 17.31 -4.96 5.39
N LEU A 185 18.26 -4.83 6.32
CA LEU A 185 17.98 -4.33 7.67
C LEU A 185 17.30 -2.95 7.67
N ALA A 186 17.65 -2.10 6.71
CA ALA A 186 17.05 -0.77 6.53
C ALA A 186 15.70 -0.78 5.79
N GLY A 187 15.25 -1.92 5.28
CA GLY A 187 14.03 -1.98 4.47
C GLY A 187 13.49 -3.40 4.31
N HIS A 188 12.90 -3.93 5.38
CA HIS A 188 12.22 -5.22 5.38
C HIS A 188 10.90 -5.16 6.13
N ALA A 189 10.06 -6.16 5.91
CA ALA A 189 8.81 -6.39 6.61
C ALA A 189 8.58 -7.90 6.72
N TRP A 190 8.95 -8.50 7.86
CA TRP A 190 8.80 -9.93 8.12
C TRP A 190 7.74 -10.15 9.18
N HIS A 191 6.86 -11.10 8.95
CA HIS A 191 5.78 -11.43 9.86
C HIS A 191 5.62 -12.94 9.97
N THR A 192 5.42 -13.42 11.20
CA THR A 192 5.09 -14.81 11.50
C THR A 192 3.92 -14.86 12.46
N TYR A 193 2.96 -15.70 12.15
CA TYR A 193 1.75 -15.98 12.92
C TYR A 193 1.77 -17.46 13.25
N THR A 194 1.88 -17.82 14.52
CA THR A 194 1.95 -19.21 14.95
C THR A 194 0.79 -19.53 15.90
N LEU A 195 0.03 -20.55 15.57
CA LEU A 195 -1.04 -21.10 16.37
C LEU A 195 -0.63 -22.43 16.97
N PHE A 196 -0.94 -22.63 18.24
CA PHE A 196 -0.72 -23.91 18.92
C PHE A 196 -2.05 -24.40 19.53
N SER A 197 -2.35 -25.69 19.36
CA SER A 197 -3.45 -26.33 20.09
C SER A 197 -3.18 -26.28 21.61
N GLU A 198 -4.25 -26.41 22.41
CA GLU A 198 -4.14 -26.39 23.87
C GLU A 198 -3.18 -27.45 24.41
N ASP A 199 -3.19 -28.65 23.83
CA ASP A 199 -2.30 -29.76 24.19
C ASP A 199 -0.92 -29.70 23.50
N GLN A 200 -0.61 -28.65 22.75
CA GLN A 200 0.64 -28.42 22.01
C GLN A 200 0.98 -29.50 20.96
N THR A 201 0.04 -30.35 20.58
CA THR A 201 0.27 -31.41 19.58
C THR A 201 0.15 -30.92 18.13
N VAL A 202 -0.56 -29.79 17.92
CA VAL A 202 -0.78 -29.19 16.60
C VAL A 202 -0.23 -27.78 16.55
N ARG A 203 0.53 -27.50 15.50
CA ARG A 203 1.08 -26.17 15.20
C ARG A 203 0.75 -25.77 13.77
N PHE A 204 0.10 -24.60 13.60
CA PHE A 204 0.00 -23.94 12.32
C PHE A 204 0.90 -22.70 12.30
N GLN A 205 1.56 -22.46 11.18
CA GLN A 205 2.40 -21.28 11.04
C GLN A 205 2.22 -20.66 9.67
N PHE A 206 1.94 -19.36 9.64
CA PHE A 206 1.89 -18.53 8.44
C PHE A 206 3.02 -17.51 8.51
N SER A 207 3.76 -17.35 7.44
CA SER A 207 4.85 -16.36 7.37
C SER A 207 4.85 -15.66 6.03
N HIS A 208 5.18 -14.37 6.05
CA HIS A 208 5.50 -13.62 4.83
C HIS A 208 6.65 -12.65 5.12
N ASN A 209 7.66 -12.69 4.25
CA ASN A 209 8.89 -11.97 4.43
C ASN A 209 9.15 -11.11 3.18
N VAL A 210 9.10 -9.80 3.34
CA VAL A 210 9.39 -8.83 2.29
C VAL A 210 10.76 -8.23 2.55
N ASN A 211 11.63 -8.29 1.54
CA ASN A 211 12.94 -7.68 1.51
C ASN A 211 12.98 -6.59 0.43
N GLY A 212 13.29 -5.35 0.82
CA GLY A 212 13.30 -4.22 -0.09
C GLY A 212 11.90 -3.75 -0.50
N ARG A 213 11.81 -3.07 -1.65
CA ARG A 213 10.57 -2.39 -2.08
C ARG A 213 10.05 -2.85 -3.45
N LEU A 214 10.70 -3.80 -4.12
CA LEU A 214 10.31 -4.24 -5.47
C LEU A 214 8.88 -4.82 -5.53
N VAL A 215 8.44 -5.50 -4.48
CA VAL A 215 7.07 -6.04 -4.41
C VAL A 215 6.01 -4.94 -4.51
N TYR A 216 6.27 -3.78 -3.91
CA TYR A 216 5.36 -2.62 -3.98
C TYR A 216 5.39 -1.96 -5.37
N ALA A 217 6.58 -1.83 -5.97
CA ALA A 217 6.73 -1.32 -7.33
C ALA A 217 6.00 -2.21 -8.35
N SER A 218 6.14 -3.53 -8.23
CA SER A 218 5.41 -4.50 -9.08
C SER A 218 3.89 -4.33 -8.94
N GLY A 219 3.37 -4.24 -7.72
CA GLY A 219 1.93 -4.04 -7.50
C GLY A 219 1.44 -2.68 -8.02
N THR A 220 2.28 -1.62 -7.93
CA THR A 220 1.97 -0.32 -8.54
C THR A 220 1.85 -0.42 -10.06
N MET A 221 2.75 -1.16 -10.70
CA MET A 221 2.67 -1.39 -12.16
C MET A 221 1.41 -2.16 -12.55
N ASP A 222 1.02 -3.18 -11.78
CA ASP A 222 -0.24 -3.89 -12.01
C ASP A 222 -1.46 -2.97 -11.82
N ALA A 223 -1.45 -2.10 -10.81
CA ALA A 223 -2.50 -1.11 -10.59
C ALA A 223 -2.59 -0.10 -11.75
N LEU A 224 -1.45 0.35 -12.29
CA LEU A 224 -1.40 1.21 -13.47
C LEU A 224 -1.96 0.52 -14.73
N LEU A 225 -1.60 -0.73 -14.97
CA LEU A 225 -2.14 -1.53 -16.10
C LEU A 225 -3.66 -1.67 -15.98
N PHE A 226 -4.13 -2.03 -14.79
CA PHE A 226 -5.55 -2.13 -14.49
C PHE A 226 -6.28 -0.80 -14.71
N LEU A 227 -5.78 0.29 -14.11
CA LEU A 227 -6.38 1.61 -14.25
C LEU A 227 -6.41 2.09 -15.70
N SER A 228 -5.33 1.87 -16.45
CA SER A 228 -5.26 2.19 -17.88
C SER A 228 -6.33 1.48 -18.68
N ALA A 229 -6.62 0.20 -18.38
CA ALA A 229 -7.70 -0.54 -19.01
C ALA A 229 -9.08 0.06 -18.67
N LYS A 230 -9.30 0.44 -17.39
CA LYS A 230 -10.56 1.08 -16.95
C LYS A 230 -10.78 2.45 -17.59
N VAL A 231 -9.72 3.25 -17.76
CA VAL A 231 -9.78 4.53 -18.48
C VAL A 231 -10.17 4.30 -19.95
N LYS A 232 -9.55 3.34 -20.62
CA LYS A 232 -9.85 2.98 -22.04
C LYS A 232 -11.29 2.51 -22.25
N THR A 233 -11.87 1.85 -21.26
CA THR A 233 -13.28 1.41 -21.31
C THR A 233 -14.27 2.48 -20.85
N GLY A 234 -13.79 3.70 -20.58
CA GLY A 234 -14.65 4.85 -20.25
C GLY A 234 -15.24 4.82 -18.85
N VAL A 235 -14.66 4.05 -17.93
CA VAL A 235 -15.09 4.05 -16.51
C VAL A 235 -14.86 5.43 -15.89
N LYS A 236 -15.85 5.93 -15.17
CA LYS A 236 -15.83 7.24 -14.50
C LYS A 236 -16.32 7.12 -13.06
N GLY A 237 -15.86 8.03 -12.20
CA GLY A 237 -16.37 8.16 -10.83
C GLY A 237 -16.26 6.86 -10.03
N LYS A 238 -15.17 6.11 -10.18
CA LYS A 238 -15.01 4.84 -9.46
C LYS A 238 -13.63 4.73 -8.82
N MET A 239 -13.64 4.50 -7.52
CA MET A 239 -12.44 4.18 -6.76
C MET A 239 -12.30 2.66 -6.66
N PHE A 240 -11.15 2.15 -7.06
CA PHE A 240 -10.77 0.75 -6.99
C PHE A 240 -9.74 0.53 -5.89
N THR A 241 -9.70 -0.68 -5.38
CA THR A 241 -8.73 -1.16 -4.38
C THR A 241 -7.72 -2.13 -5.03
N MET A 242 -6.71 -2.56 -4.27
CA MET A 242 -5.82 -3.64 -4.72
C MET A 242 -6.57 -4.97 -4.88
N ILE A 243 -7.66 -5.20 -4.15
CA ILE A 243 -8.51 -6.39 -4.34
C ILE A 243 -9.16 -6.39 -5.72
N ASP A 244 -9.63 -5.23 -6.18
CA ASP A 244 -10.21 -5.10 -7.54
C ASP A 244 -9.14 -5.35 -8.62
N VAL A 245 -7.93 -4.86 -8.40
CA VAL A 245 -6.77 -5.13 -9.27
C VAL A 245 -6.47 -6.63 -9.35
N LEU A 246 -6.46 -7.33 -8.20
CA LEU A 246 -6.22 -8.78 -8.12
C LEU A 246 -7.32 -9.59 -8.82
N LYS A 247 -8.57 -9.16 -8.70
CA LYS A 247 -9.72 -9.82 -9.35
C LYS A 247 -9.83 -9.47 -10.83
N GLY A 248 -9.18 -8.41 -11.29
CA GLY A 248 -9.27 -7.93 -12.67
C GLY A 248 -10.62 -7.28 -13.05
N ILE A 249 -11.43 -6.86 -12.05
CA ILE A 249 -12.83 -6.39 -12.23
C ILE A 249 -12.97 -4.88 -12.04
#